data_d471a60a3df0afd9ebf1de4d72adc1a6
#
_entry.id   d471a60a3df0afd9ebf1de4d72adc1a6
#
_cell.length_a   1.000
_cell.length_b   1.000
_cell.length_c   1.000
_cell.angle_alpha   90.00
_cell.angle_beta   90.00
_cell.angle_gamma   90.00
#
_symmetry.space_group_name_H-M   'P 1'
#
loop_
_entity.id
_entity.type
_entity.pdbx_description
1 polymer ?
#
loop_
_entity_poly.entity_id
_entity_poly.type
_entity_poly.pdbx_seq_one_letter_code
_entity_poly.pdbx_strand_id
1 'polypeptide(L)'
;MTNRSLILVGLVVAVLTASAPVQAHHGATNVYDFSKPLVMKGTITKFEWLNPHNQIYFDVTDEKGVVSHWIAATEPPQVMLERGWSRRSLKEGDEVTVYIFAAKNGAKVGNLQKIVLADGKELTAAGPAPAPTAPPK
;
A
#
# COMPACT_ATOMS: atom_id res chain seq x y z
N MET A 1 -26.96 -43.76 21.59
CA MET A 1 -26.05 -42.58 21.82
C MET A 1 -26.28 -42.08 23.22
N THR A 2 -25.27 -42.02 24.03
CA THR A 2 -25.38 -41.51 25.39
C THR A 2 -25.36 -39.96 25.35
N ASN A 3 -26.04 -39.30 26.30
CA ASN A 3 -26.10 -37.83 26.40
C ASN A 3 -24.70 -37.13 26.37
N ARG A 4 -23.65 -37.86 26.77
CA ARG A 4 -22.27 -37.43 26.73
C ARG A 4 -21.74 -37.21 25.29
N SER A 5 -22.14 -38.08 24.35
CA SER A 5 -21.74 -37.96 22.93
C SER A 5 -22.42 -36.77 22.25
N LEU A 6 -23.66 -36.46 22.59
CA LEU A 6 -24.39 -35.30 22.08
C LEU A 6 -23.82 -33.99 22.62
N ILE A 7 -23.34 -33.95 23.88
CA ILE A 7 -22.70 -32.78 24.49
C ILE A 7 -21.36 -32.51 23.81
N LEU A 8 -20.57 -33.57 23.53
CA LEU A 8 -19.27 -33.42 22.84
C LEU A 8 -19.43 -32.91 21.40
N VAL A 9 -20.43 -33.43 20.66
CA VAL A 9 -20.73 -32.95 19.30
C VAL A 9 -21.19 -31.48 19.31
N GLY A 10 -22.06 -31.12 20.28
CA GLY A 10 -22.51 -29.74 20.44
C GLY A 10 -21.37 -28.77 20.77
N LEU A 11 -20.40 -29.19 21.61
CA LEU A 11 -19.26 -28.38 21.95
C LEU A 11 -18.29 -28.17 20.78
N VAL A 12 -18.07 -29.21 19.97
CA VAL A 12 -17.23 -29.14 18.77
C VAL A 12 -17.85 -28.21 17.69
N VAL A 13 -19.17 -28.31 17.50
CA VAL A 13 -19.89 -27.43 16.56
C VAL A 13 -19.87 -25.98 17.05
N ALA A 14 -20.02 -25.72 18.34
CA ALA A 14 -19.96 -24.39 18.92
C ALA A 14 -18.55 -23.74 18.76
N VAL A 15 -17.47 -24.52 18.86
CA VAL A 15 -16.12 -24.05 18.66
C VAL A 15 -15.83 -23.74 17.18
N LEU A 16 -16.40 -24.49 16.25
CA LEU A 16 -16.21 -24.26 14.81
C LEU A 16 -17.01 -23.06 14.28
N THR A 17 -18.08 -22.63 14.95
CA THR A 17 -18.85 -21.44 14.56
C THR A 17 -18.33 -20.15 15.18
N ALA A 18 -17.39 -20.22 16.12
CA ALA A 18 -16.77 -19.05 16.77
C ALA A 18 -15.56 -18.47 16.01
N SER A 19 -15.22 -19.00 14.82
CA SER A 19 -14.23 -18.37 13.94
C SER A 19 -14.86 -17.18 13.22
N ALA A 20 -15.12 -16.10 13.97
CA ALA A 20 -15.39 -14.81 13.35
C ALA A 20 -14.17 -14.42 12.50
N PRO A 21 -14.35 -13.94 11.26
CA PRO A 21 -13.24 -13.41 10.48
C PRO A 21 -12.66 -12.23 11.26
N VAL A 22 -11.47 -12.40 11.80
CA VAL A 22 -10.71 -11.28 12.37
C VAL A 22 -10.41 -10.38 11.20
N GLN A 23 -11.13 -9.26 11.11
CA GLN A 23 -10.89 -8.26 10.08
C GLN A 23 -9.47 -7.71 10.29
N ALA A 24 -8.57 -8.09 9.39
CA ALA A 24 -7.17 -7.65 9.38
C ALA A 24 -6.99 -6.14 9.04
N HIS A 25 -8.07 -5.35 9.03
CA HIS A 25 -8.03 -3.94 8.68
C HIS A 25 -7.42 -3.02 9.76
N HIS A 26 -7.20 -3.50 10.98
CA HIS A 26 -6.61 -2.71 12.04
C HIS A 26 -5.07 -2.65 12.06
N GLY A 27 -4.39 -3.45 11.24
CA GLY A 27 -2.92 -3.52 11.23
C GLY A 27 -2.24 -2.28 10.67
N ALA A 28 -2.73 -1.73 9.57
CA ALA A 28 -2.07 -0.63 8.86
C ALA A 28 -2.12 0.70 9.62
N THR A 29 -3.22 1.01 10.31
CA THR A 29 -3.38 2.24 11.09
C THR A 29 -2.47 2.31 12.30
N ASN A 30 -2.00 1.16 12.81
CA ASN A 30 -1.03 1.11 13.90
C ASN A 30 0.40 1.33 13.39
N VAL A 31 0.68 1.03 12.14
CA VAL A 31 2.02 1.10 11.54
C VAL A 31 2.29 2.46 10.92
N TYR A 32 1.34 3.02 10.17
CA TYR A 32 1.52 4.26 9.40
C TYR A 32 0.74 5.43 9.98
N ASP A 33 1.27 6.64 9.80
CA ASP A 33 0.60 7.88 10.16
C ASP A 33 -0.25 8.38 9.00
N PHE A 34 -1.54 8.07 9.03
CA PHE A 34 -2.50 8.51 8.00
C PHE A 34 -3.04 9.93 8.22
N SER A 35 -2.56 10.68 9.22
CA SER A 35 -3.07 12.02 9.50
C SER A 35 -2.69 13.02 8.40
N LYS A 36 -1.49 12.87 7.85
CA LYS A 36 -0.99 13.66 6.71
C LYS A 36 0.09 12.90 5.95
N PRO A 37 0.16 13.04 4.62
CA PRO A 37 1.26 12.48 3.87
C PRO A 37 2.55 13.25 4.10
N LEU A 38 3.67 12.53 4.14
CA LEU A 38 5.00 13.10 3.97
C LEU A 38 5.25 13.25 2.47
N VAL A 39 5.71 14.42 2.05
CA VAL A 39 5.98 14.75 0.64
C VAL A 39 7.47 14.87 0.42
N MET A 40 7.99 14.09 -0.51
CA MET A 40 9.43 14.05 -0.80
C MET A 40 9.69 14.03 -2.30
N LYS A 41 10.73 14.77 -2.74
CA LYS A 41 11.29 14.57 -4.07
C LYS A 41 12.33 13.47 -4.01
N GLY A 42 12.31 12.57 -4.99
CA GLY A 42 13.21 11.43 -5.03
C GLY A 42 13.40 10.89 -6.43
N THR A 43 14.30 9.92 -6.52
CA THR A 43 14.60 9.20 -7.76
C THR A 43 14.25 7.73 -7.56
N ILE A 44 13.48 7.16 -8.47
CA ILE A 44 13.13 5.75 -8.43
C ILE A 44 14.37 4.90 -8.65
N THR A 45 14.62 3.98 -7.73
CA THR A 45 15.74 3.01 -7.86
C THR A 45 15.26 1.62 -8.25
N LYS A 46 14.00 1.27 -7.91
CA LYS A 46 13.39 -0.02 -8.29
C LYS A 46 11.87 0.05 -8.18
N PHE A 47 11.17 -0.63 -9.06
CA PHE A 47 9.74 -0.87 -8.94
C PHE A 47 9.43 -2.36 -9.05
N GLU A 48 8.92 -2.95 -7.97
CA GLU A 48 8.54 -4.36 -7.90
C GLU A 48 7.02 -4.51 -7.99
N TRP A 49 6.58 -5.19 -9.04
CA TRP A 49 5.18 -5.50 -9.28
C TRP A 49 4.85 -6.90 -8.77
N LEU A 50 4.54 -7.01 -7.47
CA LEU A 50 4.46 -8.25 -6.73
C LEU A 50 3.16 -8.37 -5.91
N ASN A 51 2.72 -9.61 -5.68
CA ASN A 51 1.74 -9.93 -4.64
C ASN A 51 2.45 -10.19 -3.31
N PRO A 52 1.86 -9.86 -2.16
CA PRO A 52 0.54 -9.22 -1.97
C PRO A 52 0.55 -7.70 -2.20
N HIS A 53 1.69 -7.04 -2.23
CA HIS A 53 1.84 -5.60 -2.38
C HIS A 53 3.00 -5.28 -3.32
N ASN A 54 2.79 -4.31 -4.22
CA ASN A 54 3.90 -3.75 -4.98
C ASN A 54 4.81 -2.94 -4.05
N GLN A 55 6.07 -2.83 -4.40
CA GLN A 55 7.05 -2.04 -3.66
C GLN A 55 7.78 -1.09 -4.61
N ILE A 56 7.91 0.14 -4.16
CA ILE A 56 8.60 1.21 -4.88
C ILE A 56 9.76 1.65 -4.02
N TYR A 57 10.97 1.48 -4.53
CA TYR A 57 12.21 1.90 -3.90
C TYR A 57 12.64 3.22 -4.52
N PHE A 58 12.99 4.19 -3.69
CA PHE A 58 13.42 5.50 -4.16
C PHE A 58 14.40 6.14 -3.19
N ASP A 59 15.28 6.95 -3.73
CA ASP A 59 16.27 7.69 -3.01
C ASP A 59 15.86 9.14 -2.85
N VAL A 60 16.01 9.67 -1.65
CA VAL A 60 15.79 11.08 -1.31
C VAL A 60 17.11 11.68 -0.86
N THR A 61 17.53 12.74 -1.52
CA THR A 61 18.75 13.50 -1.14
C THR A 61 18.33 14.76 -0.40
N ASP A 62 18.85 14.94 0.81
CA ASP A 62 18.61 16.15 1.59
C ASP A 62 19.46 17.35 1.13
N GLU A 63 19.24 18.51 1.75
CA GLU A 63 19.97 19.75 1.44
C GLU A 63 21.49 19.67 1.67
N LYS A 64 21.93 18.69 2.48
CA LYS A 64 23.35 18.43 2.78
C LYS A 64 23.97 17.41 1.83
N GLY A 65 23.19 16.87 0.88
CA GLY A 65 23.63 15.83 -0.04
C GLY A 65 23.58 14.41 0.54
N VAL A 66 22.98 14.21 1.71
CA VAL A 66 22.82 12.88 2.32
C VAL A 66 21.68 12.15 1.66
N VAL A 67 21.96 10.95 1.16
CA VAL A 67 20.97 10.09 0.52
C VAL A 67 20.27 9.22 1.56
N SER A 68 18.96 9.16 1.50
CA SER A 68 18.12 8.25 2.28
C SER A 68 17.38 7.30 1.34
N HIS A 69 17.43 6.00 1.63
CA HIS A 69 16.73 4.96 0.87
C HIS A 69 15.35 4.71 1.47
N TRP A 70 14.32 4.87 0.67
CA TRP A 70 12.93 4.74 1.07
C TRP A 70 12.22 3.61 0.33
N ILE A 71 11.23 3.02 0.99
CA ILE A 71 10.34 2.01 0.39
C ILE A 71 8.89 2.46 0.59
N ALA A 72 8.14 2.55 -0.50
CA ALA A 72 6.70 2.77 -0.47
C ALA A 72 5.98 1.47 -0.88
N ALA A 73 5.11 0.97 -0.01
CA ALA A 73 4.21 -0.14 -0.30
C ALA A 73 2.90 0.39 -0.89
N THR A 74 2.31 -0.38 -1.80
CA THR A 74 1.02 -0.06 -2.41
C THR A 74 0.02 -1.18 -2.23
N GLU A 75 -1.19 -1.01 -2.74
CA GLU A 75 -2.19 -2.05 -2.88
C GLU A 75 -1.68 -3.19 -3.81
N PRO A 76 -2.34 -4.35 -3.80
CA PRO A 76 -2.01 -5.46 -4.70
C PRO A 76 -2.06 -5.06 -6.19
N PRO A 77 -1.31 -5.76 -7.08
CA PRO A 77 -1.29 -5.46 -8.51
C PRO A 77 -2.65 -5.30 -9.15
N GLN A 78 -3.62 -6.15 -8.80
CA GLN A 78 -4.97 -6.08 -9.36
C GLN A 78 -5.65 -4.74 -9.06
N VAL A 79 -5.58 -4.26 -7.81
CA VAL A 79 -6.16 -2.98 -7.41
C VAL A 79 -5.43 -1.82 -8.10
N MET A 80 -4.12 -1.92 -8.26
CA MET A 80 -3.33 -0.89 -8.92
C MET A 80 -3.63 -0.80 -10.42
N LEU A 81 -3.90 -1.94 -11.10
CA LEU A 81 -4.36 -1.96 -12.49
C LEU A 81 -5.67 -1.17 -12.66
N GLU A 82 -6.64 -1.35 -11.75
CA GLU A 82 -7.92 -0.63 -11.78
C GLU A 82 -7.74 0.89 -11.60
N ARG A 83 -6.62 1.30 -11.00
CA ARG A 83 -6.22 2.72 -10.83
C ARG A 83 -5.36 3.24 -11.99
N GLY A 84 -5.18 2.46 -13.04
CA GLY A 84 -4.40 2.85 -14.21
C GLY A 84 -2.89 2.64 -14.10
N TRP A 85 -2.43 1.93 -13.06
CA TRP A 85 -1.04 1.53 -12.96
C TRP A 85 -0.72 0.30 -13.81
N SER A 86 0.53 0.13 -14.14
CA SER A 86 1.06 -1.05 -14.81
C SER A 86 2.50 -1.31 -14.35
N ARG A 87 3.07 -2.43 -14.75
CA ARG A 87 4.50 -2.73 -14.53
C ARG A 87 5.45 -1.68 -15.12
N ARG A 88 4.97 -0.85 -16.07
CA ARG A 88 5.73 0.19 -16.76
C ARG A 88 5.42 1.60 -16.24
N SER A 89 4.61 1.73 -15.20
CA SER A 89 4.24 3.05 -14.65
C SER A 89 5.43 3.82 -14.10
N LEU A 90 6.43 3.11 -13.61
CA LEU A 90 7.67 3.66 -13.10
C LEU A 90 8.85 2.87 -13.67
N LYS A 91 9.97 3.54 -13.84
CA LYS A 91 11.26 2.94 -14.20
C LYS A 91 12.38 3.54 -13.35
N GLU A 92 13.47 2.81 -13.22
CA GLU A 92 14.69 3.28 -12.58
C GLU A 92 15.17 4.60 -13.21
N GLY A 93 15.54 5.55 -12.38
CA GLY A 93 15.98 6.87 -12.79
C GLY A 93 14.87 7.93 -12.92
N ASP A 94 13.58 7.55 -12.82
CA ASP A 94 12.50 8.52 -12.85
C ASP A 94 12.60 9.46 -11.65
N GLU A 95 12.61 10.77 -11.93
CA GLU A 95 12.48 11.80 -10.90
C GLU A 95 11.00 12.02 -10.58
N VAL A 96 10.66 11.95 -9.30
CA VAL A 96 9.28 11.96 -8.84
C VAL A 96 9.09 12.79 -7.57
N THR A 97 7.86 13.22 -7.35
CA THR A 97 7.40 13.67 -6.04
C THR A 97 6.52 12.58 -5.44
N VAL A 98 6.94 12.04 -4.29
CA VAL A 98 6.27 10.93 -3.60
C VAL A 98 5.48 11.47 -2.42
N TYR A 99 4.22 11.08 -2.32
CA TYR A 99 3.33 11.33 -1.20
C TYR A 99 3.10 10.02 -0.48
N ILE A 100 3.62 9.87 0.73
CA ILE A 100 3.50 8.63 1.51
C ILE A 100 3.02 8.90 2.93
N PHE A 101 2.32 7.94 3.49
CA PHE A 101 2.03 7.88 4.91
C PHE A 101 3.17 7.11 5.59
N ALA A 102 4.06 7.84 6.26
CA ALA A 102 5.29 7.28 6.82
C ALA A 102 5.02 6.38 8.02
N ALA A 103 5.91 5.44 8.27
CA ALA A 103 5.86 4.60 9.46
C ALA A 103 6.07 5.42 10.73
N LYS A 104 5.23 5.18 11.74
CA LYS A 104 5.25 5.90 13.03
C LYS A 104 6.53 5.67 13.84
N ASN A 105 7.22 4.56 13.59
CA ASN A 105 8.45 4.20 14.30
C ASN A 105 9.71 4.89 13.73
N GLY A 106 9.57 5.75 12.72
CA GLY A 106 10.68 6.46 12.07
C GLY A 106 11.43 5.65 11.02
N ALA A 107 11.03 4.41 10.73
CA ALA A 107 11.59 3.64 9.64
C ALA A 107 11.32 4.35 8.29
N LYS A 108 12.24 4.23 7.34
CA LYS A 108 12.13 4.84 6.01
C LYS A 108 11.26 3.98 5.08
N VAL A 109 10.05 3.72 5.54
CA VAL A 109 9.01 2.98 4.83
C VAL A 109 7.68 3.70 4.98
N GLY A 110 6.78 3.52 4.03
CA GLY A 110 5.45 4.10 4.10
C GLY A 110 4.45 3.43 3.18
N ASN A 111 3.18 3.80 3.36
CA ASN A 111 2.10 3.44 2.46
C ASN A 111 1.93 4.55 1.42
N LEU A 112 1.95 4.20 0.14
CA LEU A 112 1.90 5.18 -0.94
C LEU A 112 0.50 5.79 -1.06
N GLN A 113 0.42 7.11 -1.06
CA GLN A 113 -0.78 7.83 -1.44
C GLN A 113 -0.82 8.09 -2.96
N LYS A 114 0.21 8.75 -3.48
CA LYS A 114 0.36 9.05 -4.92
C LYS A 114 1.81 9.37 -5.27
N ILE A 115 2.11 9.31 -6.56
CA ILE A 115 3.34 9.81 -7.16
C ILE A 115 2.99 10.85 -8.23
N VAL A 116 3.77 11.93 -8.28
CA VAL A 116 3.75 12.90 -9.38
C VAL A 116 5.05 12.75 -10.17
N LEU A 117 4.91 12.43 -11.44
CA LEU A 117 6.03 12.30 -12.38
C LEU A 117 6.59 13.68 -12.79
N ALA A 118 7.77 13.70 -13.38
CA ALA A 118 8.42 14.94 -13.82
C ALA A 118 7.60 15.75 -14.85
N ASP A 119 6.76 15.08 -15.65
CA ASP A 119 5.82 15.71 -16.59
C ASP A 119 4.52 16.24 -15.96
N GLY A 120 4.37 16.08 -14.64
CA GLY A 120 3.19 16.49 -13.88
C GLY A 120 2.07 15.45 -13.82
N LYS A 121 2.20 14.30 -14.48
CA LYS A 121 1.22 13.23 -14.40
C LYS A 121 1.16 12.66 -12.98
N GLU A 122 -0.05 12.53 -12.45
CA GLU A 122 -0.29 11.91 -11.14
C GLU A 122 -0.69 10.44 -11.29
N LEU A 123 -0.10 9.61 -10.42
CA LEU A 123 -0.42 8.20 -10.27
C LEU A 123 -0.91 7.96 -8.84
N THR A 124 -2.21 7.82 -8.66
CA THR A 124 -2.84 7.63 -7.33
C THR A 124 -2.82 6.15 -6.93
N ALA A 125 -2.33 5.87 -5.72
CA ALA A 125 -2.25 4.51 -5.16
C ALA A 125 -3.29 4.26 -4.06
N ALA A 126 -3.64 5.27 -3.26
CA ALA A 126 -4.61 5.18 -2.18
C ALA A 126 -5.70 6.26 -2.31
N GLY A 127 -6.85 6.02 -1.69
CA GLY A 127 -8.02 6.90 -1.79
C GLY A 127 -8.99 6.46 -2.89
N PRO A 128 -10.03 7.24 -3.20
CA PRO A 128 -10.97 6.92 -4.26
C PRO A 128 -10.26 6.85 -5.61
N ALA A 129 -10.64 5.88 -6.43
CA ALA A 129 -10.12 5.80 -7.81
C ALA A 129 -10.44 7.10 -8.56
N PRO A 130 -9.54 7.61 -9.42
CA PRO A 130 -9.85 8.75 -10.25
C PRO A 130 -11.09 8.45 -11.10
N ALA A 131 -11.98 9.44 -11.24
CA ALA A 131 -13.16 9.30 -12.09
C ALA A 131 -12.72 8.94 -13.52
N PRO A 132 -13.45 8.05 -14.22
CA PRO A 132 -13.13 7.73 -15.60
C PRO A 132 -13.10 9.04 -16.42
N THR A 133 -11.99 9.29 -17.08
CA THR A 133 -11.88 10.39 -18.03
C THR A 133 -12.87 10.11 -19.15
N ALA A 134 -13.83 11.02 -19.37
CA ALA A 134 -14.75 10.90 -20.49
C ALA A 134 -13.95 10.76 -21.80
N PRO A 135 -14.37 9.89 -22.75
CA PRO A 135 -13.69 9.77 -24.01
C PRO A 135 -13.68 11.14 -24.72
N PRO A 136 -12.59 11.48 -25.42
CA PRO A 136 -12.55 12.72 -26.20
C PRO A 136 -13.70 12.72 -27.22
N LYS A 137 -14.42 13.84 -27.26
CA LYS A 137 -15.51 14.05 -28.24
C LYS A 137 -14.95 14.13 -29.63
#